data_f64b2a96cb33b46738185d7a3e80d517
#
_entry.id   f64b2a96cb33b46738185d7a3e80d517
#
_cell.length_a   1.000
_cell.length_b   1.000
_cell.length_c   1.000
_cell.angle_alpha   90.00
_cell.angle_beta   90.00
_cell.angle_gamma   90.00
#
_symmetry.space_group_name_H-M   'P 1'
#
loop_
_entity.id
_entity.type
_entity.pdbx_description
1 polymer ?
#
loop_
_entity_poly.entity_id
_entity_poly.type
_entity_poly.pdbx_seq_one_letter_code
_entity_poly.pdbx_strand_id
1 'polypeptide(L)'
;MTSPSAPPPAPSGAPRPPGHLRRLTARGREEAHRVASPLELFFDLCFVVAVAQAGVQLVHAVAEGHAGTGILDYAMAFFAIWWAWMNFTWFASAYDNDDALYRIVTLVQIAGVLVLAAGVSRAFTDHDFLLVWLGYAIMRLGMVWQWLRAARSAGGTERATALRYAGGVLLCQVGWLGLVLLPEPARPWVFLVMALVELCVPLYAERKQMTPWHPHHIAERYGLFTIIVLGETIAAATVAVKSALAEHSTPAELLPIAAGGLLIVFAAWWIYFVVPIHGHLRSSRRAFVWGYGHYVVFASAAAVGAGLEVAVEQATGKAHISALAASAAVTLPTALYLLTVWALHSRHFKVGLAQQLVLPVTALLVICCTFLGDWAVLAAGLVSAASVVTGVMLTARPAAREHRPGSAAPAG
;
A
#
# COMPACT_ATOMS: atom_id res chain seq x y z
N MET A 1 -8.60 -56.04 -34.82
CA MET A 1 -8.92 -54.63 -35.02
C MET A 1 -8.74 -53.93 -33.67
N THR A 2 -7.57 -53.36 -33.44
CA THR A 2 -7.24 -52.62 -32.21
C THR A 2 -7.59 -51.17 -32.45
N SER A 3 -8.48 -50.61 -31.60
CA SER A 3 -8.85 -49.18 -31.62
C SER A 3 -7.61 -48.31 -31.31
N PRO A 4 -7.41 -47.18 -32.00
CA PRO A 4 -6.32 -46.27 -31.72
C PRO A 4 -6.55 -45.60 -30.35
N SER A 5 -5.54 -45.66 -29.46
CA SER A 5 -5.51 -44.98 -28.19
C SER A 5 -5.57 -43.46 -28.38
N ALA A 6 -6.43 -42.78 -27.60
CA ALA A 6 -6.52 -41.34 -27.58
C ALA A 6 -5.16 -40.71 -27.20
N PRO A 7 -4.76 -39.58 -27.81
CA PRO A 7 -3.52 -38.91 -27.47
C PRO A 7 -3.58 -38.41 -26.01
N PRO A 8 -2.44 -38.37 -25.29
CA PRO A 8 -2.38 -37.90 -23.91
C PRO A 8 -2.76 -36.42 -23.84
N PRO A 9 -3.41 -35.98 -22.74
CA PRO A 9 -3.75 -34.56 -22.55
C PRO A 9 -2.46 -33.71 -22.51
N ALA A 10 -2.47 -32.62 -23.26
CA ALA A 10 -1.35 -31.67 -23.28
C ALA A 10 -1.02 -31.16 -21.88
N PRO A 11 0.27 -30.98 -21.53
CA PRO A 11 0.65 -30.49 -20.21
C PRO A 11 0.04 -29.10 -19.97
N SER A 12 -0.73 -29.00 -18.89
CA SER A 12 -1.36 -27.76 -18.40
C SER A 12 -0.30 -26.84 -17.80
N GLY A 13 0.38 -26.02 -18.61
CA GLY A 13 1.41 -25.11 -18.07
C GLY A 13 2.24 -24.35 -19.09
N ALA A 14 2.10 -24.60 -20.40
CA ALA A 14 2.81 -23.76 -21.37
C ALA A 14 2.18 -22.35 -21.46
N PRO A 15 2.98 -21.26 -21.39
CA PRO A 15 2.49 -19.91 -21.62
C PRO A 15 1.93 -19.84 -23.04
N ARG A 16 0.62 -19.67 -23.14
CA ARG A 16 -0.04 -19.51 -24.43
C ARG A 16 0.30 -18.14 -25.00
N PRO A 17 0.67 -18.01 -26.29
CA PRO A 17 0.98 -16.72 -26.90
C PRO A 17 -0.20 -15.76 -26.75
N PRO A 18 0.07 -14.44 -26.58
CA PRO A 18 -0.97 -13.42 -26.51
C PRO A 18 -1.74 -13.40 -27.84
N GLY A 19 -2.83 -14.12 -27.88
CA GLY A 19 -3.67 -14.24 -29.06
C GLY A 19 -4.99 -13.52 -28.84
N HIS A 20 -5.41 -12.81 -29.87
CA HIS A 20 -6.73 -12.27 -30.17
C HIS A 20 -7.70 -12.05 -29.00
N LEU A 21 -8.56 -11.03 -29.09
CA LEU A 21 -9.60 -10.63 -28.12
C LEU A 21 -10.30 -11.84 -27.48
N ARG A 22 -9.94 -12.15 -26.24
CA ARG A 22 -10.58 -13.22 -25.47
C ARG A 22 -11.76 -12.66 -24.68
N ARG A 23 -12.74 -13.53 -24.41
CA ARG A 23 -13.78 -13.18 -23.43
C ARG A 23 -13.13 -12.98 -22.05
N LEU A 24 -13.48 -11.91 -21.38
CA LEU A 24 -12.99 -11.63 -20.04
C LEU A 24 -13.87 -12.40 -19.04
N THR A 25 -13.50 -13.64 -18.78
CA THR A 25 -14.21 -14.52 -17.84
C THR A 25 -13.57 -14.49 -16.47
N ALA A 26 -14.39 -14.65 -15.43
CA ALA A 26 -13.93 -14.78 -14.06
C ALA A 26 -12.93 -15.94 -13.91
N ARG A 27 -11.89 -15.73 -13.12
CA ARG A 27 -10.88 -16.75 -12.80
C ARG A 27 -11.36 -17.62 -11.63
N GLY A 28 -10.80 -18.84 -11.53
CA GLY A 28 -11.09 -19.75 -10.42
C GLY A 28 -10.46 -19.25 -9.11
N ARG A 29 -11.24 -19.18 -8.02
CA ARG A 29 -10.73 -18.82 -6.68
C ARG A 29 -9.73 -19.82 -6.11
N GLU A 30 -9.69 -21.04 -6.65
CA GLU A 30 -8.90 -22.16 -6.13
C GLU A 30 -7.70 -22.50 -7.03
N GLU A 31 -7.28 -21.58 -7.89
CA GLU A 31 -6.05 -21.75 -8.68
C GLU A 31 -4.84 -21.94 -7.75
N ALA A 32 -4.12 -23.07 -7.89
CA ALA A 32 -3.11 -23.51 -6.92
C ALA A 32 -1.91 -22.55 -6.75
N HIS A 33 -1.53 -21.77 -7.76
CA HIS A 33 -0.40 -20.83 -7.73
C HIS A 33 -0.68 -19.63 -8.64
N ARG A 34 -1.41 -18.63 -8.13
CA ARG A 34 -1.55 -17.38 -8.84
C ARG A 34 -0.53 -16.36 -8.32
N VAL A 35 0.49 -16.10 -9.12
CA VAL A 35 1.49 -15.04 -8.90
C VAL A 35 1.14 -13.79 -9.69
N ALA A 36 1.65 -12.63 -9.24
CA ALA A 36 1.51 -11.38 -9.95
C ALA A 36 2.16 -11.45 -11.35
N SER A 37 1.47 -10.95 -12.36
CA SER A 37 1.99 -10.90 -13.73
C SER A 37 3.01 -9.76 -13.89
N PRO A 38 3.90 -9.83 -14.93
CA PRO A 38 4.82 -8.71 -15.22
C PRO A 38 4.11 -7.37 -15.46
N LEU A 39 2.91 -7.40 -16.06
CA LEU A 39 2.11 -6.19 -16.27
C LEU A 39 1.59 -5.59 -14.96
N GLU A 40 1.17 -6.45 -14.02
CA GLU A 40 0.74 -6.02 -12.70
C GLU A 40 1.90 -5.43 -11.88
N LEU A 41 3.10 -6.00 -11.97
CA LEU A 41 4.31 -5.46 -11.34
C LEU A 41 4.69 -4.09 -11.95
N PHE A 42 4.59 -3.97 -13.26
CA PHE A 42 4.86 -2.70 -13.94
C PHE A 42 3.84 -1.63 -13.54
N PHE A 43 2.57 -2.02 -13.40
CA PHE A 43 1.53 -1.13 -12.86
C PHE A 43 1.88 -0.64 -11.47
N ASP A 44 2.30 -1.52 -10.55
CA ASP A 44 2.68 -1.17 -9.19
C ASP A 44 3.87 -0.18 -9.17
N LEU A 45 4.90 -0.43 -10.00
CA LEU A 45 6.06 0.46 -10.13
C LEU A 45 5.68 1.86 -10.61
N CYS A 46 4.73 1.98 -11.55
CA CYS A 46 4.30 3.29 -12.02
C CYS A 46 3.53 4.09 -10.96
N PHE A 47 2.82 3.41 -10.05
CA PHE A 47 2.15 4.08 -8.94
C PHE A 47 3.12 4.65 -7.91
N VAL A 48 4.32 4.09 -7.76
CA VAL A 48 5.32 4.65 -6.85
C VAL A 48 5.75 6.05 -7.26
N VAL A 49 5.71 6.37 -8.56
CA VAL A 49 6.01 7.75 -9.03
C VAL A 49 5.03 8.76 -8.43
N ALA A 50 3.74 8.41 -8.37
CA ALA A 50 2.74 9.28 -7.75
C ALA A 50 2.92 9.35 -6.22
N VAL A 51 3.27 8.23 -5.58
CA VAL A 51 3.61 8.18 -4.14
C VAL A 51 4.80 9.07 -3.83
N ALA A 52 5.88 8.99 -4.64
CA ALA A 52 7.06 9.84 -4.50
C ALA A 52 6.71 11.33 -4.61
N GLN A 53 5.92 11.72 -5.62
CA GLN A 53 5.48 13.11 -5.78
C GLN A 53 4.67 13.62 -4.58
N ALA A 54 3.78 12.79 -4.02
CA ALA A 54 3.04 13.14 -2.81
C ALA A 54 3.99 13.29 -1.60
N GLY A 55 5.00 12.43 -1.48
CA GLY A 55 6.05 12.52 -0.46
C GLY A 55 6.84 13.83 -0.54
N VAL A 56 7.31 14.20 -1.74
CA VAL A 56 8.04 15.48 -1.96
C VAL A 56 7.21 16.69 -1.52
N GLN A 57 5.90 16.72 -1.84
CA GLN A 57 5.04 17.82 -1.43
C GLN A 57 4.84 17.86 0.10
N LEU A 58 4.75 16.69 0.74
CA LEU A 58 4.69 16.60 2.20
C LEU A 58 5.98 17.15 2.84
N VAL A 59 7.16 16.82 2.27
CA VAL A 59 8.45 17.38 2.73
C VAL A 59 8.41 18.89 2.70
N HIS A 60 8.10 19.50 1.56
CA HIS A 60 8.03 20.95 1.41
C HIS A 60 7.07 21.60 2.41
N ALA A 61 5.85 21.08 2.54
CA ALA A 61 4.87 21.64 3.46
C ALA A 61 5.31 21.55 4.92
N VAL A 62 5.94 20.43 5.34
CA VAL A 62 6.43 20.26 6.71
C VAL A 62 7.66 21.14 6.96
N ALA A 63 8.63 21.18 6.04
CA ALA A 63 9.85 21.95 6.17
C ALA A 63 9.58 23.47 6.26
N GLU A 64 8.53 23.95 5.61
CA GLU A 64 8.06 25.34 5.66
C GLU A 64 7.16 25.66 6.87
N GLY A 65 6.89 24.67 7.74
CA GLY A 65 6.07 24.86 8.93
C GLY A 65 4.55 24.73 8.70
N HIS A 66 4.11 24.30 7.53
CA HIS A 66 2.71 24.13 7.14
C HIS A 66 2.23 22.67 7.31
N ALA A 67 2.74 21.94 8.33
CA ALA A 67 2.48 20.52 8.54
C ALA A 67 0.97 20.14 8.55
N GLY A 68 0.10 20.99 9.12
CA GLY A 68 -1.32 20.70 9.23
C GLY A 68 -2.03 20.57 7.87
N THR A 69 -1.85 21.56 7.00
CA THR A 69 -2.39 21.54 5.64
C THR A 69 -1.69 20.50 4.78
N GLY A 70 -0.35 20.40 4.87
CA GLY A 70 0.43 19.43 4.11
C GLY A 70 0.04 17.98 4.39
N ILE A 71 -0.24 17.62 5.65
CA ILE A 71 -0.72 16.27 6.01
C ILE A 71 -2.12 16.02 5.43
N LEU A 72 -3.01 17.01 5.44
CA LEU A 72 -4.34 16.86 4.86
C LEU A 72 -4.27 16.65 3.35
N ASP A 73 -3.51 17.50 2.66
CA ASP A 73 -3.34 17.42 1.20
C ASP A 73 -2.65 16.12 0.80
N TYR A 74 -1.64 15.69 1.58
CA TYR A 74 -1.01 14.38 1.41
C TYR A 74 -2.01 13.24 1.57
N ALA A 75 -2.84 13.26 2.60
CA ALA A 75 -3.85 12.23 2.81
C ALA A 75 -4.86 12.18 1.65
N MET A 76 -5.28 13.33 1.13
CA MET A 76 -6.19 13.43 -0.02
C MET A 76 -5.54 12.88 -1.30
N ALA A 77 -4.32 13.31 -1.62
CA ALA A 77 -3.59 12.83 -2.80
C ALA A 77 -3.30 11.33 -2.70
N PHE A 78 -2.84 10.88 -1.54
CA PHE A 78 -2.54 9.47 -1.29
C PHE A 78 -3.79 8.59 -1.37
N PHE A 79 -4.96 9.09 -0.97
CA PHE A 79 -6.23 8.38 -1.14
C PHE A 79 -6.53 8.14 -2.62
N ALA A 80 -6.40 9.15 -3.47
CA ALA A 80 -6.65 9.00 -4.91
C ALA A 80 -5.69 7.98 -5.54
N ILE A 81 -4.40 8.03 -5.19
CA ILE A 81 -3.36 7.10 -5.65
C ILE A 81 -3.71 5.67 -5.21
N TRP A 82 -3.84 5.47 -3.91
CA TRP A 82 -4.10 4.15 -3.33
C TRP A 82 -5.42 3.54 -3.81
N TRP A 83 -6.47 4.34 -3.89
CA TRP A 83 -7.79 3.84 -4.28
C TRP A 83 -7.84 3.40 -5.74
N ALA A 84 -7.19 4.13 -6.64
CA ALA A 84 -7.05 3.72 -8.04
C ALA A 84 -6.25 2.40 -8.15
N TRP A 85 -5.11 2.30 -7.45
CA TRP A 85 -4.30 1.09 -7.38
C TRP A 85 -5.08 -0.11 -6.84
N MET A 86 -5.78 0.07 -5.73
CA MET A 86 -6.57 -0.98 -5.10
C MET A 86 -7.65 -1.51 -6.02
N ASN A 87 -8.42 -0.63 -6.67
CA ASN A 87 -9.48 -1.04 -7.58
C ASN A 87 -8.96 -1.90 -8.75
N PHE A 88 -7.84 -1.51 -9.35
CA PHE A 88 -7.20 -2.30 -10.39
C PHE A 88 -6.72 -3.65 -9.84
N THR A 89 -6.06 -3.67 -8.70
CA THR A 89 -5.50 -4.88 -8.08
C THR A 89 -6.58 -5.93 -7.81
N TRP A 90 -7.73 -5.52 -7.26
CA TRP A 90 -8.85 -6.43 -7.01
C TRP A 90 -9.53 -6.89 -8.29
N PHE A 91 -9.68 -5.99 -9.29
CA PHE A 91 -10.19 -6.36 -10.60
C PHE A 91 -9.26 -7.37 -11.29
N ALA A 92 -7.96 -7.10 -11.34
CA ALA A 92 -6.96 -7.99 -11.93
C ALA A 92 -6.97 -9.36 -11.25
N SER A 93 -7.10 -9.40 -9.91
CA SER A 93 -7.22 -10.66 -9.18
C SER A 93 -8.41 -11.51 -9.63
N ALA A 94 -9.51 -10.90 -10.03
CA ALA A 94 -10.73 -11.61 -10.44
C ALA A 94 -10.78 -11.91 -11.94
N TYR A 95 -10.25 -11.04 -12.81
CA TYR A 95 -10.56 -11.04 -14.24
C TYR A 95 -9.34 -10.94 -15.18
N ASP A 96 -8.10 -10.92 -14.70
CA ASP A 96 -6.94 -10.87 -15.60
C ASP A 96 -6.93 -12.06 -16.57
N ASN A 97 -6.94 -11.77 -17.88
CA ASN A 97 -6.81 -12.75 -18.96
C ASN A 97 -5.59 -12.53 -19.86
N ASP A 98 -4.81 -11.50 -19.56
CA ASP A 98 -3.56 -11.12 -20.22
C ASP A 98 -3.64 -11.04 -21.76
N ASP A 99 -4.80 -10.66 -22.32
CA ASP A 99 -4.91 -10.43 -23.76
C ASP A 99 -4.46 -9.03 -24.18
N ALA A 100 -4.29 -8.81 -25.48
CA ALA A 100 -3.79 -7.53 -26.02
C ALA A 100 -4.64 -6.33 -25.57
N LEU A 101 -5.97 -6.47 -25.55
CA LEU A 101 -6.86 -5.38 -25.15
C LEU A 101 -6.76 -5.07 -23.64
N TYR A 102 -6.65 -6.10 -22.80
CA TYR A 102 -6.40 -5.95 -21.38
C TYR A 102 -5.09 -5.18 -21.13
N ARG A 103 -4.01 -5.58 -21.81
CA ARG A 103 -2.71 -4.89 -21.73
C ARG A 103 -2.78 -3.43 -22.17
N ILE A 104 -3.41 -3.14 -23.32
CA ILE A 104 -3.56 -1.77 -23.83
C ILE A 104 -4.33 -0.91 -22.83
N VAL A 105 -5.48 -1.35 -22.34
CA VAL A 105 -6.28 -0.58 -21.38
C VAL A 105 -5.53 -0.38 -20.06
N THR A 106 -4.75 -1.36 -19.61
CA THR A 106 -3.89 -1.23 -18.42
C THR A 106 -2.78 -0.20 -18.65
N LEU A 107 -2.13 -0.19 -19.84
CA LEU A 107 -1.13 0.83 -20.18
C LEU A 107 -1.75 2.24 -20.25
N VAL A 108 -2.99 2.38 -20.75
CA VAL A 108 -3.72 3.66 -20.71
C VAL A 108 -3.98 4.08 -19.25
N GLN A 109 -4.32 3.16 -18.37
CA GLN A 109 -4.45 3.47 -16.94
C GLN A 109 -3.11 3.91 -16.32
N ILE A 110 -2.00 3.26 -16.68
CA ILE A 110 -0.65 3.70 -16.26
C ILE A 110 -0.36 5.11 -16.76
N ALA A 111 -0.68 5.45 -18.02
CA ALA A 111 -0.54 6.83 -18.49
C ALA A 111 -1.37 7.82 -17.65
N GLY A 112 -2.57 7.43 -17.23
CA GLY A 112 -3.40 8.20 -16.30
C GLY A 112 -2.73 8.42 -14.94
N VAL A 113 -2.03 7.41 -14.40
CA VAL A 113 -1.23 7.56 -13.16
C VAL A 113 -0.14 8.61 -13.32
N LEU A 114 0.57 8.60 -14.44
CA LEU A 114 1.65 9.57 -14.70
C LEU A 114 1.11 10.99 -14.86
N VAL A 115 -0.06 11.17 -15.50
CA VAL A 115 -0.75 12.46 -15.57
C VAL A 115 -1.17 12.94 -14.16
N LEU A 116 -1.70 12.04 -13.33
CA LEU A 116 -2.03 12.35 -11.93
C LEU A 116 -0.77 12.78 -11.17
N ALA A 117 0.31 12.01 -11.26
CA ALA A 117 1.58 12.30 -10.60
C ALA A 117 2.12 13.68 -10.98
N ALA A 118 2.06 14.05 -12.28
CA ALA A 118 2.45 15.37 -12.75
C ALA A 118 1.58 16.51 -12.22
N GLY A 119 0.33 16.20 -11.82
CA GLY A 119 -0.60 17.19 -11.25
C GLY A 119 -0.46 17.39 -9.74
N VAL A 120 0.22 16.48 -9.02
CA VAL A 120 0.29 16.51 -7.55
C VAL A 120 0.87 17.82 -7.04
N SER A 121 1.99 18.30 -7.58
CA SER A 121 2.62 19.55 -7.14
C SER A 121 1.64 20.74 -7.26
N ARG A 122 0.98 20.91 -8.41
CA ARG A 122 0.00 22.00 -8.62
C ARG A 122 -1.21 21.92 -7.69
N ALA A 123 -1.62 20.69 -7.33
CA ALA A 123 -2.71 20.49 -6.39
C ALA A 123 -2.35 20.98 -4.98
N PHE A 124 -1.08 20.83 -4.57
CA PHE A 124 -0.58 21.30 -3.26
C PHE A 124 -0.27 22.80 -3.25
N THR A 125 0.41 23.32 -4.28
CA THR A 125 0.88 24.72 -4.29
C THR A 125 -0.18 25.71 -4.75
N ASP A 126 -0.94 25.36 -5.79
CA ASP A 126 -1.86 26.26 -6.48
C ASP A 126 -3.34 25.88 -6.23
N HIS A 127 -3.60 24.84 -5.47
CA HIS A 127 -4.92 24.23 -5.32
C HIS A 127 -5.60 23.91 -6.66
N ASP A 128 -4.79 23.62 -7.71
CA ASP A 128 -5.26 23.24 -9.04
C ASP A 128 -5.31 21.71 -9.20
N PHE A 129 -6.52 21.17 -9.07
CA PHE A 129 -6.78 19.73 -9.15
C PHE A 129 -7.07 19.21 -10.54
N LEU A 130 -6.98 20.05 -11.60
CA LEU A 130 -7.38 19.66 -12.94
C LEU A 130 -6.59 18.45 -13.47
N LEU A 131 -5.25 18.48 -13.38
CA LEU A 131 -4.41 17.36 -13.84
C LEU A 131 -4.60 16.11 -12.98
N VAL A 132 -4.74 16.27 -11.67
CA VAL A 132 -5.03 15.14 -10.76
C VAL A 132 -6.35 14.50 -11.14
N TRP A 133 -7.41 15.30 -11.33
CA TRP A 133 -8.72 14.81 -11.77
C TRP A 133 -8.65 14.16 -13.15
N LEU A 134 -7.95 14.76 -14.12
CA LEU A 134 -7.81 14.21 -15.47
C LEU A 134 -7.10 12.85 -15.45
N GLY A 135 -5.97 12.74 -14.76
CA GLY A 135 -5.24 11.47 -14.60
C GLY A 135 -6.10 10.41 -13.93
N TYR A 136 -6.81 10.79 -12.86
CA TYR A 136 -7.75 9.92 -12.18
C TYR A 136 -8.90 9.48 -13.10
N ALA A 137 -9.49 10.40 -13.88
CA ALA A 137 -10.55 10.09 -14.83
C ALA A 137 -10.09 9.10 -15.91
N ILE A 138 -8.88 9.26 -16.47
CA ILE A 138 -8.30 8.32 -17.45
C ILE A 138 -8.25 6.91 -16.85
N MET A 139 -7.72 6.77 -15.63
CA MET A 139 -7.65 5.47 -14.94
C MET A 139 -9.03 4.87 -14.71
N ARG A 140 -9.96 5.67 -14.23
CA ARG A 140 -11.31 5.22 -13.87
C ARG A 140 -12.14 4.87 -15.10
N LEU A 141 -12.01 5.58 -16.21
CA LEU A 141 -12.65 5.22 -17.48
C LEU A 141 -12.09 3.91 -18.04
N GLY A 142 -10.77 3.67 -17.90
CA GLY A 142 -10.16 2.37 -18.18
C GLY A 142 -10.79 1.24 -17.36
N MET A 143 -11.01 1.48 -16.05
CA MET A 143 -11.70 0.53 -15.17
C MET A 143 -13.16 0.31 -15.57
N VAL A 144 -13.90 1.36 -15.90
CA VAL A 144 -15.29 1.24 -16.41
C VAL A 144 -15.32 0.35 -17.64
N TRP A 145 -14.40 0.57 -18.58
CA TRP A 145 -14.27 -0.28 -19.79
C TRP A 145 -14.02 -1.74 -19.43
N GLN A 146 -13.10 -2.02 -18.52
CA GLN A 146 -12.80 -3.38 -18.08
C GLN A 146 -14.02 -4.05 -17.41
N TRP A 147 -14.74 -3.34 -16.54
CA TRP A 147 -15.96 -3.85 -15.93
C TRP A 147 -17.09 -4.09 -16.94
N LEU A 148 -17.26 -3.22 -17.95
CA LEU A 148 -18.23 -3.42 -19.03
C LEU A 148 -17.87 -4.63 -19.89
N ARG A 149 -16.56 -4.87 -20.10
CA ARG A 149 -16.07 -6.03 -20.81
C ARG A 149 -16.32 -7.31 -20.01
N ALA A 150 -16.09 -7.32 -18.71
CA ALA A 150 -16.44 -8.43 -17.83
C ALA A 150 -17.96 -8.71 -17.87
N ALA A 151 -18.78 -7.67 -17.78
CA ALA A 151 -20.24 -7.78 -17.86
C ALA A 151 -20.76 -8.39 -19.19
N ARG A 152 -20.03 -8.15 -20.32
CA ARG A 152 -20.40 -8.76 -21.61
C ARG A 152 -20.12 -10.27 -21.66
N SER A 153 -19.18 -10.73 -20.86
CA SER A 153 -18.79 -12.15 -20.80
C SER A 153 -19.53 -12.95 -19.73
N ALA A 154 -20.14 -12.23 -18.76
CA ALA A 154 -20.82 -12.79 -17.60
C ALA A 154 -22.35 -12.85 -17.80
N GLY A 155 -23.02 -13.70 -17.01
CA GLY A 155 -24.48 -13.82 -16.94
C GLY A 155 -25.03 -13.57 -15.54
N GLY A 156 -26.35 -13.46 -15.42
CA GLY A 156 -27.06 -13.43 -14.13
C GLY A 156 -26.54 -12.38 -13.13
N THR A 157 -26.26 -12.83 -11.93
CA THR A 157 -25.80 -11.97 -10.80
C THR A 157 -24.38 -11.44 -11.00
N GLU A 158 -23.48 -12.20 -11.64
CA GLU A 158 -22.12 -11.76 -11.95
C GLU A 158 -22.14 -10.54 -12.89
N ARG A 159 -22.93 -10.60 -13.96
CA ARG A 159 -23.13 -9.47 -14.88
C ARG A 159 -23.66 -8.24 -14.12
N ALA A 160 -24.64 -8.45 -13.24
CA ALA A 160 -25.21 -7.36 -12.45
C ALA A 160 -24.17 -6.73 -11.50
N THR A 161 -23.27 -7.52 -10.90
CA THR A 161 -22.15 -7.02 -10.07
C THR A 161 -21.19 -6.18 -10.91
N ALA A 162 -20.77 -6.67 -12.07
CA ALA A 162 -19.87 -5.93 -12.97
C ALA A 162 -20.48 -4.61 -13.46
N LEU A 163 -21.79 -4.58 -13.80
CA LEU A 163 -22.49 -3.36 -14.19
C LEU A 163 -22.63 -2.37 -13.05
N ARG A 164 -22.83 -2.83 -11.79
CA ARG A 164 -22.84 -1.94 -10.61
C ARG A 164 -21.48 -1.30 -10.37
N TYR A 165 -20.41 -2.05 -10.53
CA TYR A 165 -19.05 -1.49 -10.49
C TYR A 165 -18.86 -0.43 -11.58
N ALA A 166 -19.16 -0.75 -12.84
CA ALA A 166 -19.03 0.20 -13.95
C ALA A 166 -19.84 1.48 -13.71
N GLY A 167 -21.11 1.34 -13.32
CA GLY A 167 -22.01 2.48 -13.05
C GLY A 167 -21.58 3.28 -11.83
N GLY A 168 -21.18 2.63 -10.73
CA GLY A 168 -20.70 3.28 -9.52
C GLY A 168 -19.43 4.09 -9.75
N VAL A 169 -18.46 3.49 -10.43
CA VAL A 169 -17.18 4.16 -10.79
C VAL A 169 -17.46 5.36 -11.70
N LEU A 170 -18.30 5.21 -12.73
CA LEU A 170 -18.66 6.31 -13.64
C LEU A 170 -19.37 7.46 -12.92
N LEU A 171 -20.33 7.13 -12.05
CA LEU A 171 -21.04 8.14 -11.25
C LEU A 171 -20.09 8.92 -10.33
N CYS A 172 -19.14 8.23 -9.71
CA CYS A 172 -18.14 8.89 -8.88
C CYS A 172 -17.28 9.87 -9.69
N GLN A 173 -16.98 9.60 -10.98
CA GLN A 173 -16.21 10.54 -11.80
C GLN A 173 -16.94 11.85 -12.03
N VAL A 174 -18.28 11.80 -12.17
CA VAL A 174 -19.10 13.02 -12.25
C VAL A 174 -19.05 13.78 -10.92
N GLY A 175 -19.11 13.09 -9.78
CA GLY A 175 -18.97 13.71 -8.47
C GLY A 175 -17.60 14.36 -8.24
N TRP A 176 -16.52 13.69 -8.65
CA TRP A 176 -15.16 14.23 -8.55
C TRP A 176 -14.93 15.50 -9.41
N LEU A 177 -15.70 15.71 -10.46
CA LEU A 177 -15.66 16.95 -11.22
C LEU A 177 -16.06 18.16 -10.33
N GLY A 178 -16.88 17.93 -9.31
CA GLY A 178 -17.20 18.94 -8.30
C GLY A 178 -15.98 19.50 -7.57
N LEU A 179 -14.92 18.68 -7.37
CA LEU A 179 -13.68 19.14 -6.75
C LEU A 179 -12.96 20.21 -7.58
N VAL A 180 -13.08 20.14 -8.92
CA VAL A 180 -12.49 21.09 -9.85
C VAL A 180 -13.33 22.37 -9.95
N LEU A 181 -14.65 22.22 -9.94
CA LEU A 181 -15.61 23.31 -10.21
C LEU A 181 -16.01 24.13 -8.97
N LEU A 182 -15.90 23.54 -7.77
CA LEU A 182 -16.34 24.20 -6.53
C LEU A 182 -15.25 25.08 -5.92
N PRO A 183 -15.63 26.12 -5.15
CA PRO A 183 -14.68 27.03 -4.50
C PRO A 183 -13.86 26.27 -3.44
N GLU A 184 -12.63 26.76 -3.21
CA GLU A 184 -11.64 26.13 -2.33
C GLU A 184 -12.16 25.72 -0.95
N PRO A 185 -12.92 26.55 -0.20
CA PRO A 185 -13.39 26.16 1.13
C PRO A 185 -14.29 24.93 1.15
N ALA A 186 -14.95 24.60 0.02
CA ALA A 186 -15.82 23.44 -0.09
C ALA A 186 -15.06 22.15 -0.45
N ARG A 187 -13.87 22.25 -1.04
CA ARG A 187 -13.14 21.11 -1.61
C ARG A 187 -12.81 20.00 -0.61
N PRO A 188 -12.32 20.25 0.62
CA PRO A 188 -12.06 19.19 1.59
C PRO A 188 -13.32 18.39 1.96
N TRP A 189 -14.46 19.06 2.05
CA TRP A 189 -15.73 18.43 2.35
C TRP A 189 -16.25 17.60 1.17
N VAL A 190 -16.14 18.13 -0.04
CA VAL A 190 -16.47 17.38 -1.27
C VAL A 190 -15.60 16.16 -1.38
N PHE A 191 -14.29 16.30 -1.12
CA PHE A 191 -13.35 15.18 -1.12
C PHE A 191 -13.78 14.10 -0.13
N LEU A 192 -14.05 14.48 1.12
CA LEU A 192 -14.46 13.52 2.16
C LEU A 192 -15.74 12.77 1.75
N VAL A 193 -16.76 13.50 1.27
CA VAL A 193 -18.01 12.88 0.81
C VAL A 193 -17.75 11.93 -0.35
N MET A 194 -16.98 12.35 -1.35
CA MET A 194 -16.68 11.53 -2.52
C MET A 194 -15.83 10.32 -2.18
N ALA A 195 -14.87 10.44 -1.27
CA ALA A 195 -14.09 9.31 -0.77
C ALA A 195 -15.00 8.27 -0.10
N LEU A 196 -15.93 8.70 0.74
CA LEU A 196 -16.90 7.80 1.37
C LEU A 196 -17.83 7.12 0.34
N VAL A 197 -18.30 7.85 -0.67
CA VAL A 197 -19.10 7.30 -1.77
C VAL A 197 -18.30 6.25 -2.55
N GLU A 198 -17.06 6.55 -2.90
CA GLU A 198 -16.15 5.61 -3.59
C GLU A 198 -15.94 4.32 -2.78
N LEU A 199 -15.69 4.43 -1.47
CA LEU A 199 -15.53 3.29 -0.56
C LEU A 199 -16.80 2.42 -0.49
N CYS A 200 -17.98 3.00 -0.70
CA CYS A 200 -19.25 2.28 -0.72
C CYS A 200 -19.50 1.55 -2.05
N VAL A 201 -18.86 1.91 -3.16
CA VAL A 201 -19.07 1.28 -4.47
C VAL A 201 -18.87 -0.23 -4.44
N PRO A 202 -17.74 -0.79 -3.93
CA PRO A 202 -17.57 -2.24 -3.84
C PRO A 202 -18.61 -2.91 -2.93
N LEU A 203 -18.91 -2.30 -1.78
CA LEU A 203 -19.91 -2.83 -0.84
C LEU A 203 -21.31 -2.94 -1.49
N TYR A 204 -21.69 -1.92 -2.28
CA TYR A 204 -22.95 -1.93 -3.02
C TYR A 204 -22.90 -2.93 -4.19
N ALA A 205 -21.80 -2.98 -4.94
CA ALA A 205 -21.68 -3.84 -6.11
C ALA A 205 -21.74 -5.32 -5.72
N GLU A 206 -21.03 -5.71 -4.67
CA GLU A 206 -20.89 -7.11 -4.22
C GLU A 206 -21.99 -7.59 -3.28
N ARG A 207 -22.99 -6.76 -2.97
CA ARG A 207 -24.08 -7.10 -2.02
C ARG A 207 -24.83 -8.41 -2.32
N LYS A 208 -24.88 -8.85 -3.58
CA LYS A 208 -25.55 -10.08 -4.00
C LYS A 208 -24.60 -11.20 -4.37
N GLN A 209 -23.44 -10.86 -4.91
CA GLN A 209 -22.41 -11.81 -5.33
C GLN A 209 -21.04 -11.13 -5.26
N MET A 210 -20.14 -11.76 -4.55
CA MET A 210 -18.73 -11.35 -4.44
C MET A 210 -17.99 -11.67 -5.74
N THR A 211 -17.06 -10.79 -6.15
CA THR A 211 -16.13 -11.07 -7.24
C THR A 211 -15.17 -12.21 -6.87
N PRO A 212 -14.74 -13.05 -7.82
CA PRO A 212 -13.92 -14.23 -7.54
C PRO A 212 -12.43 -13.89 -7.40
N TRP A 213 -12.08 -12.87 -6.60
CA TRP A 213 -10.68 -12.55 -6.30
C TRP A 213 -9.99 -13.66 -5.50
N HIS A 214 -8.67 -13.82 -5.67
CA HIS A 214 -7.88 -14.87 -5.05
C HIS A 214 -7.13 -14.36 -3.82
N PRO A 215 -7.33 -14.95 -2.60
CA PRO A 215 -6.73 -14.44 -1.35
C PRO A 215 -5.21 -14.37 -1.35
N HIS A 216 -4.53 -15.40 -1.89
CA HIS A 216 -3.07 -15.42 -1.98
C HIS A 216 -2.56 -14.32 -2.92
N HIS A 217 -3.17 -14.16 -4.10
CA HIS A 217 -2.78 -13.13 -5.07
C HIS A 217 -2.98 -11.71 -4.52
N ILE A 218 -4.09 -11.44 -3.81
CA ILE A 218 -4.30 -10.15 -3.16
C ILE A 218 -3.21 -9.91 -2.09
N ALA A 219 -2.93 -10.90 -1.23
CA ALA A 219 -1.90 -10.76 -0.21
C ALA A 219 -0.51 -10.52 -0.83
N GLU A 220 -0.17 -11.21 -1.92
CA GLU A 220 1.07 -11.05 -2.67
C GLU A 220 1.17 -9.63 -3.26
N ARG A 221 0.12 -9.14 -3.94
CA ARG A 221 0.12 -7.80 -4.55
C ARG A 221 0.31 -6.69 -3.50
N TYR A 222 -0.38 -6.78 -2.36
CA TYR A 222 -0.21 -5.83 -1.26
C TYR A 222 1.20 -5.90 -0.65
N GLY A 223 1.76 -7.11 -0.54
CA GLY A 223 3.15 -7.30 -0.13
C GLY A 223 4.15 -6.67 -1.11
N LEU A 224 3.98 -6.90 -2.41
CA LEU A 224 4.82 -6.30 -3.46
C LEU A 224 4.75 -4.78 -3.42
N PHE A 225 3.55 -4.19 -3.29
CA PHE A 225 3.41 -2.76 -3.18
C PHE A 225 4.03 -2.20 -1.89
N THR A 226 3.97 -2.94 -0.77
CA THR A 226 4.70 -2.59 0.46
C THR A 226 6.21 -2.52 0.21
N ILE A 227 6.80 -3.51 -0.48
CA ILE A 227 8.23 -3.52 -0.81
C ILE A 227 8.58 -2.30 -1.67
N ILE A 228 7.77 -1.98 -2.67
CA ILE A 228 8.00 -0.85 -3.58
C ILE A 228 7.95 0.48 -2.80
N VAL A 229 6.97 0.68 -1.92
CA VAL A 229 6.87 1.88 -1.08
C VAL A 229 8.03 1.99 -0.09
N LEU A 230 8.43 0.89 0.55
CA LEU A 230 9.62 0.89 1.43
C LEU A 230 10.91 1.15 0.64
N GLY A 231 11.01 0.66 -0.60
CA GLY A 231 12.11 0.96 -1.52
C GLY A 231 12.19 2.45 -1.85
N GLU A 232 11.05 3.10 -2.10
CA GLU A 232 10.97 4.54 -2.32
C GLU A 232 11.40 5.34 -1.08
N THR A 233 11.01 4.89 0.11
CA THR A 233 11.45 5.47 1.40
C THR A 233 12.98 5.46 1.52
N ILE A 234 13.64 4.36 1.12
CA ILE A 234 15.11 4.26 1.11
C ILE A 234 15.69 5.21 0.05
N ALA A 235 15.10 5.26 -1.14
CA ALA A 235 15.58 6.11 -2.24
C ALA A 235 15.53 7.58 -1.86
N ALA A 236 14.41 8.06 -1.32
CA ALA A 236 14.22 9.44 -0.85
C ALA A 236 15.25 9.82 0.22
N ALA A 237 15.39 8.99 1.27
CA ALA A 237 16.38 9.23 2.33
C ALA A 237 17.82 9.23 1.78
N THR A 238 18.15 8.36 0.82
CA THR A 238 19.47 8.30 0.21
C THR A 238 19.78 9.57 -0.60
N VAL A 239 18.81 10.07 -1.36
CA VAL A 239 18.94 11.32 -2.14
C VAL A 239 19.15 12.50 -1.18
N ALA A 240 18.38 12.61 -0.10
CA ALA A 240 18.51 13.66 0.89
C ALA A 240 19.90 13.66 1.55
N VAL A 241 20.38 12.51 2.03
CA VAL A 241 21.71 12.38 2.61
C VAL A 241 22.81 12.72 1.59
N LYS A 242 22.70 12.24 0.35
CA LYS A 242 23.66 12.56 -0.72
C LYS A 242 23.72 14.06 -1.00
N SER A 243 22.59 14.73 -1.09
CA SER A 243 22.52 16.18 -1.32
C SER A 243 23.12 16.96 -0.16
N ALA A 244 22.84 16.57 1.08
CA ALA A 244 23.41 17.18 2.27
C ALA A 244 24.94 17.07 2.33
N LEU A 245 25.49 15.89 2.02
CA LEU A 245 26.94 15.68 1.96
C LEU A 245 27.62 16.49 0.84
N ALA A 246 26.96 16.68 -0.29
CA ALA A 246 27.51 17.49 -1.40
C ALA A 246 27.58 18.99 -1.04
N GLU A 247 26.78 19.46 -0.11
CA GLU A 247 26.70 20.86 0.35
C GLU A 247 27.51 21.14 1.63
N HIS A 248 28.52 20.32 1.92
CA HIS A 248 29.48 20.49 3.01
C HIS A 248 28.95 20.14 4.42
N SER A 249 27.84 19.39 4.56
CA SER A 249 27.40 18.83 5.85
C SER A 249 28.39 17.78 6.34
N THR A 250 28.58 17.68 7.65
CA THR A 250 29.47 16.66 8.22
C THR A 250 28.79 15.29 8.24
N PRO A 251 29.48 14.21 7.88
CA PRO A 251 28.92 12.86 7.97
C PRO A 251 28.41 12.50 9.37
N ALA A 252 29.01 13.08 10.42
CA ALA A 252 28.64 12.82 11.81
C ALA A 252 27.23 13.29 12.17
N GLU A 253 26.73 14.35 11.56
CA GLU A 253 25.39 14.89 11.79
C GLU A 253 24.31 14.05 11.10
N LEU A 254 24.61 13.49 9.94
CA LEU A 254 23.68 12.73 9.12
C LEU A 254 23.64 11.22 9.47
N LEU A 255 24.72 10.68 10.06
CA LEU A 255 24.81 9.27 10.37
C LEU A 255 23.71 8.75 11.31
N PRO A 256 23.30 9.45 12.39
CA PRO A 256 22.19 9.02 13.23
C PRO A 256 20.87 8.93 12.47
N ILE A 257 20.60 9.89 11.56
CA ILE A 257 19.38 9.91 10.74
C ILE A 257 19.40 8.73 9.76
N ALA A 258 20.50 8.55 9.04
CA ALA A 258 20.64 7.48 8.04
C ALA A 258 20.57 6.09 8.69
N ALA A 259 21.30 5.86 9.78
CA ALA A 259 21.29 4.58 10.48
C ALA A 259 19.92 4.28 11.11
N GLY A 260 19.31 5.28 11.77
CA GLY A 260 17.99 5.15 12.36
C GLY A 260 16.90 4.89 11.31
N GLY A 261 16.93 5.62 10.20
CA GLY A 261 15.99 5.44 9.08
C GLY A 261 16.10 4.03 8.47
N LEU A 262 17.33 3.54 8.24
CA LEU A 262 17.55 2.19 7.73
C LEU A 262 17.02 1.11 8.69
N LEU A 263 17.26 1.26 9.99
CA LEU A 263 16.73 0.35 11.02
C LEU A 263 15.18 0.36 11.05
N ILE A 264 14.55 1.54 10.91
CA ILE A 264 13.09 1.66 10.84
C ILE A 264 12.57 0.89 9.63
N VAL A 265 13.14 1.09 8.44
CA VAL A 265 12.68 0.43 7.21
C VAL A 265 12.88 -1.09 7.29
N PHE A 266 14.01 -1.56 7.79
CA PHE A 266 14.27 -2.99 7.96
C PHE A 266 13.31 -3.63 8.98
N ALA A 267 13.04 -2.95 10.08
CA ALA A 267 12.05 -3.41 11.06
C ALA A 267 10.63 -3.42 10.46
N ALA A 268 10.26 -2.38 9.71
CA ALA A 268 8.97 -2.29 9.02
C ALA A 268 8.75 -3.45 8.05
N TRP A 269 9.77 -3.74 7.22
CA TRP A 269 9.75 -4.89 6.31
C TRP A 269 9.58 -6.21 7.09
N TRP A 270 10.40 -6.44 8.11
CA TRP A 270 10.35 -7.68 8.89
C TRP A 270 8.98 -7.88 9.55
N ILE A 271 8.47 -6.86 10.22
CA ILE A 271 7.19 -6.89 10.94
C ILE A 271 6.03 -7.18 10.00
N TYR A 272 6.06 -6.64 8.78
CA TYR A 272 5.02 -6.86 7.79
C TYR A 272 5.01 -8.30 7.26
N PHE A 273 6.19 -8.83 6.91
CA PHE A 273 6.31 -10.11 6.20
C PHE A 273 6.42 -11.34 7.12
N VAL A 274 6.59 -11.17 8.42
CA VAL A 274 6.72 -12.30 9.36
C VAL A 274 5.44 -13.15 9.47
N VAL A 275 4.28 -12.62 9.06
CA VAL A 275 2.98 -13.29 9.22
C VAL A 275 2.36 -13.59 7.85
N PRO A 276 2.05 -14.86 7.52
CA PRO A 276 1.36 -15.23 6.27
C PRO A 276 -0.14 -14.92 6.36
N ILE A 277 -0.55 -13.76 5.88
CA ILE A 277 -1.91 -13.22 6.04
C ILE A 277 -2.98 -13.87 5.17
N HIS A 278 -2.62 -14.50 4.04
CA HIS A 278 -3.57 -15.03 3.05
C HIS A 278 -4.64 -15.96 3.65
N GLY A 279 -4.27 -16.77 4.64
CA GLY A 279 -5.21 -17.64 5.34
C GLY A 279 -6.31 -16.91 6.13
N HIS A 280 -6.08 -15.63 6.49
CA HIS A 280 -7.05 -14.80 7.20
C HIS A 280 -8.08 -14.15 6.25
N LEU A 281 -7.74 -13.97 4.96
CA LEU A 281 -8.54 -13.27 3.96
C LEU A 281 -9.67 -14.12 3.35
N ARG A 282 -10.20 -15.09 4.08
CA ARG A 282 -11.22 -16.03 3.56
C ARG A 282 -12.64 -15.43 3.44
N SER A 283 -12.94 -14.36 4.15
CA SER A 283 -14.25 -13.69 4.11
C SER A 283 -14.13 -12.26 3.56
N SER A 284 -15.15 -11.81 2.80
CA SER A 284 -15.20 -10.46 2.23
C SER A 284 -15.00 -9.37 3.28
N ARG A 285 -15.67 -9.47 4.44
CA ARG A 285 -15.56 -8.47 5.49
C ARG A 285 -14.12 -8.33 5.99
N ARG A 286 -13.42 -9.45 6.25
CA ARG A 286 -12.02 -9.41 6.69
C ARG A 286 -11.12 -8.87 5.59
N ALA A 287 -11.35 -9.29 4.35
CA ALA A 287 -10.59 -8.85 3.21
C ALA A 287 -10.76 -7.34 2.93
N PHE A 288 -11.97 -6.80 3.03
CA PHE A 288 -12.22 -5.35 2.89
C PHE A 288 -11.58 -4.55 4.04
N VAL A 289 -11.76 -4.95 5.31
CA VAL A 289 -11.14 -4.26 6.45
C VAL A 289 -9.62 -4.27 6.32
N TRP A 290 -9.03 -5.40 5.93
CA TRP A 290 -7.61 -5.54 5.72
C TRP A 290 -7.13 -4.71 4.52
N GLY A 291 -7.80 -4.81 3.38
CA GLY A 291 -7.45 -4.07 2.16
C GLY A 291 -7.57 -2.56 2.36
N TYR A 292 -8.65 -2.08 2.97
CA TYR A 292 -8.88 -0.64 3.23
C TYR A 292 -7.92 -0.10 4.29
N GLY A 293 -7.59 -0.90 5.30
CA GLY A 293 -6.60 -0.52 6.31
C GLY A 293 -5.19 -0.30 5.75
N HIS A 294 -4.87 -0.91 4.59
CA HIS A 294 -3.57 -0.70 3.93
C HIS A 294 -3.40 0.71 3.36
N TYR A 295 -4.45 1.50 3.21
CA TYR A 295 -4.31 2.93 3.01
C TYR A 295 -3.39 3.55 4.06
N VAL A 296 -3.62 3.23 5.33
CA VAL A 296 -2.80 3.76 6.43
C VAL A 296 -1.39 3.15 6.43
N VAL A 297 -1.26 1.84 6.13
CA VAL A 297 0.05 1.17 6.07
C VAL A 297 0.94 1.83 5.01
N PHE A 298 0.43 2.02 3.79
CA PHE A 298 1.20 2.58 2.69
C PHE A 298 1.47 4.07 2.87
N ALA A 299 0.45 4.84 3.30
CA ALA A 299 0.61 6.27 3.55
C ALA A 299 1.62 6.53 4.66
N SER A 300 1.59 5.77 5.77
CA SER A 300 2.56 5.93 6.85
C SER A 300 3.96 5.48 6.44
N ALA A 301 4.11 4.38 5.67
CA ALA A 301 5.41 3.95 5.18
C ALA A 301 6.06 5.01 4.27
N ALA A 302 5.31 5.59 3.32
CA ALA A 302 5.80 6.66 2.46
C ALA A 302 6.09 7.95 3.25
N ALA A 303 5.26 8.28 4.25
CA ALA A 303 5.47 9.44 5.13
C ALA A 303 6.74 9.31 6.00
N VAL A 304 7.18 8.09 6.35
CA VAL A 304 8.49 7.87 6.99
C VAL A 304 9.61 8.38 6.09
N GLY A 305 9.56 8.09 4.77
CA GLY A 305 10.54 8.59 3.81
C GLY A 305 10.58 10.12 3.76
N ALA A 306 9.41 10.75 3.64
CA ALA A 306 9.29 12.21 3.68
C ALA A 306 9.82 12.78 5.02
N GLY A 307 9.51 12.15 6.14
CA GLY A 307 10.01 12.54 7.45
C GLY A 307 11.53 12.45 7.59
N LEU A 308 12.16 11.43 7.01
CA LEU A 308 13.63 11.29 6.99
C LEU A 308 14.27 12.42 6.18
N GLU A 309 13.69 12.81 5.04
CA GLU A 309 14.14 13.94 4.25
C GLU A 309 14.01 15.25 5.04
N VAL A 310 12.86 15.50 5.68
CA VAL A 310 12.67 16.65 6.58
C VAL A 310 13.69 16.67 7.71
N ALA A 311 14.02 15.52 8.30
CA ALA A 311 15.03 15.43 9.35
C ALA A 311 16.44 15.81 8.85
N VAL A 312 16.79 15.40 7.62
CA VAL A 312 18.04 15.81 6.95
C VAL A 312 18.04 17.31 6.65
N GLU A 313 16.95 17.87 6.13
CA GLU A 313 16.85 19.29 5.84
C GLU A 313 16.94 20.14 7.12
N GLN A 314 16.35 19.70 8.21
CA GLN A 314 16.45 20.38 9.50
C GLN A 314 17.88 20.32 10.06
N ALA A 315 18.53 19.14 10.01
CA ALA A 315 19.91 18.99 10.48
C ALA A 315 20.93 19.84 9.67
N THR A 316 20.61 20.11 8.39
CA THR A 316 21.43 20.95 7.49
C THR A 316 21.02 22.44 7.49
N GLY A 317 20.03 22.82 8.30
CA GLY A 317 19.55 24.19 8.41
C GLY A 317 18.73 24.70 7.22
N LYS A 318 18.26 23.79 6.37
CA LYS A 318 17.38 24.13 5.23
C LYS A 318 15.90 24.24 5.63
N ALA A 319 15.45 23.41 6.57
CA ALA A 319 14.08 23.48 7.07
C ALA A 319 13.98 24.46 8.25
N HIS A 320 12.98 25.33 8.21
CA HIS A 320 12.72 26.35 9.24
C HIS A 320 11.78 25.87 10.35
N ILE A 321 12.01 24.65 10.84
CA ILE A 321 11.19 24.01 11.88
C ILE A 321 12.03 23.60 13.08
N SER A 322 11.38 23.35 14.21
CA SER A 322 12.05 22.87 15.41
C SER A 322 12.53 21.41 15.24
N ALA A 323 13.60 21.02 15.96
CA ALA A 323 14.06 19.64 16.02
C ALA A 323 12.93 18.68 16.48
N LEU A 324 12.04 19.13 17.37
CA LEU A 324 10.86 18.36 17.79
C LEU A 324 9.91 18.07 16.61
N ALA A 325 9.65 19.06 15.76
CA ALA A 325 8.78 18.88 14.59
C ALA A 325 9.41 17.94 13.56
N ALA A 326 10.72 18.08 13.30
CA ALA A 326 11.45 17.18 12.41
C ALA A 326 11.49 15.74 12.94
N SER A 327 11.72 15.56 14.25
CA SER A 327 11.64 14.24 14.89
C SER A 327 10.24 13.64 14.79
N ALA A 328 9.19 14.44 15.02
CA ALA A 328 7.80 14.02 14.91
C ALA A 328 7.43 13.57 13.48
N ALA A 329 8.02 14.22 12.45
CA ALA A 329 7.80 13.85 11.05
C ALA A 329 8.27 12.41 10.72
N VAL A 330 9.22 11.84 11.49
CA VAL A 330 9.65 10.44 11.36
C VAL A 330 8.91 9.53 12.34
N THR A 331 8.85 9.92 13.62
CA THR A 331 8.39 9.02 14.69
C THR A 331 6.89 8.79 14.65
N LEU A 332 6.08 9.79 14.32
CA LEU A 332 4.63 9.63 14.26
C LEU A 332 4.16 8.68 13.14
N PRO A 333 4.61 8.82 11.88
CA PRO A 333 4.24 7.86 10.85
C PRO A 333 4.83 6.47 11.11
N THR A 334 6.01 6.35 11.72
CA THR A 334 6.56 5.05 12.15
C THR A 334 5.66 4.37 13.17
N ALA A 335 5.22 5.09 14.20
CA ALA A 335 4.30 4.56 15.21
C ALA A 335 2.95 4.18 14.61
N LEU A 336 2.42 5.00 13.69
CA LEU A 336 1.17 4.72 12.97
C LEU A 336 1.28 3.45 12.12
N TYR A 337 2.38 3.28 11.41
CA TYR A 337 2.68 2.05 10.66
C TYR A 337 2.67 0.81 11.57
N LEU A 338 3.40 0.85 12.68
CA LEU A 338 3.51 -0.24 13.64
C LEU A 338 2.15 -0.64 14.23
N LEU A 339 1.34 0.34 14.64
CA LEU A 339 -0.01 0.12 15.17
C LEU A 339 -0.94 -0.45 14.12
N THR A 340 -0.87 0.03 12.88
CA THR A 340 -1.75 -0.43 11.81
C THR A 340 -1.39 -1.85 11.37
N VAL A 341 -0.10 -2.16 11.22
CA VAL A 341 0.35 -3.54 10.92
C VAL A 341 0.01 -4.47 12.08
N TRP A 342 0.13 -4.03 13.33
CA TRP A 342 -0.36 -4.81 14.47
C TRP A 342 -1.86 -5.10 14.34
N ALA A 343 -2.67 -4.11 14.05
CA ALA A 343 -4.12 -4.23 13.97
C ALA A 343 -4.58 -5.12 12.80
N LEU A 344 -3.90 -5.08 11.65
CA LEU A 344 -4.29 -5.79 10.44
C LEU A 344 -3.65 -7.18 10.32
N HIS A 345 -2.45 -7.38 10.84
CA HIS A 345 -1.67 -8.60 10.71
C HIS A 345 -1.44 -9.30 12.05
N SER A 346 -0.60 -8.70 12.90
CA SER A 346 0.02 -9.40 14.04
C SER A 346 -0.98 -9.89 15.09
N ARG A 347 -1.98 -9.08 15.44
CA ARG A 347 -2.94 -9.43 16.51
C ARG A 347 -3.72 -10.71 16.27
N HIS A 348 -3.87 -11.12 15.00
CA HIS A 348 -4.66 -12.29 14.62
C HIS A 348 -3.90 -13.60 14.75
N PHE A 349 -2.58 -13.57 14.87
CA PHE A 349 -1.69 -14.73 14.88
C PHE A 349 -0.89 -14.86 16.17
N LYS A 350 -0.80 -13.81 16.98
CA LYS A 350 -0.02 -13.81 18.22
C LYS A 350 -0.86 -14.34 19.38
N VAL A 351 -0.27 -15.29 20.13
CA VAL A 351 -0.90 -15.92 21.28
C VAL A 351 -0.24 -15.43 22.57
N GLY A 352 -1.07 -14.89 23.46
CA GLY A 352 -0.60 -14.38 24.75
C GLY A 352 -0.32 -12.87 24.79
N LEU A 353 -0.50 -12.28 25.97
CA LEU A 353 -0.46 -10.84 26.19
C LEU A 353 0.91 -10.22 25.80
N ALA A 354 2.00 -10.89 26.18
CA ALA A 354 3.35 -10.40 25.89
C ALA A 354 3.59 -10.22 24.39
N GLN A 355 3.21 -11.21 23.56
CA GLN A 355 3.35 -11.12 22.11
C GLN A 355 2.43 -10.05 21.50
N GLN A 356 1.22 -9.88 22.06
CA GLN A 356 0.25 -8.87 21.61
C GLN A 356 0.73 -7.45 21.88
N LEU A 357 1.40 -7.22 23.00
CA LEU A 357 1.82 -5.89 23.43
C LEU A 357 3.13 -5.40 22.77
N VAL A 358 3.93 -6.26 22.14
CA VAL A 358 5.23 -5.85 21.56
C VAL A 358 5.07 -4.62 20.66
N LEU A 359 4.22 -4.67 19.64
CA LEU A 359 4.10 -3.57 18.68
C LEU A 359 3.40 -2.32 19.23
N PRO A 360 2.30 -2.41 20.03
CA PRO A 360 1.74 -1.23 20.67
C PRO A 360 2.72 -0.53 21.62
N VAL A 361 3.48 -1.28 22.42
CA VAL A 361 4.51 -0.71 23.31
C VAL A 361 5.64 -0.09 22.48
N THR A 362 6.09 -0.75 21.42
CA THR A 362 7.09 -0.22 20.50
C THR A 362 6.64 1.10 19.90
N ALA A 363 5.39 1.18 19.43
CA ALA A 363 4.84 2.41 18.87
C ALA A 363 4.84 3.56 19.90
N LEU A 364 4.46 3.27 21.15
CA LEU A 364 4.52 4.26 22.22
C LEU A 364 5.97 4.72 22.50
N LEU A 365 6.92 3.79 22.56
CA LEU A 365 8.34 4.11 22.76
C LEU A 365 8.90 4.93 21.58
N VAL A 366 8.51 4.61 20.34
CA VAL A 366 8.88 5.42 19.17
C VAL A 366 8.34 6.84 19.26
N ILE A 367 7.10 7.03 19.72
CA ILE A 367 6.55 8.37 20.00
C ILE A 367 7.37 9.06 21.08
N CYS A 368 7.78 8.38 22.15
CA CYS A 368 8.63 8.96 23.20
C CYS A 368 10.01 9.39 22.64
N CYS A 369 10.56 8.68 21.63
CA CYS A 369 11.81 9.07 21.00
C CYS A 369 11.74 10.46 20.34
N THR A 370 10.57 10.99 20.00
CA THR A 370 10.38 12.35 19.45
C THR A 370 11.06 13.42 20.29
N PHE A 371 11.15 13.23 21.60
CA PHE A 371 11.71 14.20 22.53
C PHE A 371 13.24 14.11 22.71
N LEU A 372 13.93 13.26 21.94
CA LEU A 372 15.38 13.03 22.04
C LEU A 372 16.21 13.93 21.10
N GLY A 373 15.59 14.92 20.45
CA GLY A 373 16.28 15.85 19.55
C GLY A 373 17.00 15.12 18.41
N ASP A 374 18.28 15.42 18.18
CA ASP A 374 19.07 14.88 17.06
C ASP A 374 19.24 13.33 17.10
N TRP A 375 19.01 12.72 18.26
CA TRP A 375 19.07 11.27 18.44
C TRP A 375 17.73 10.57 18.24
N ALA A 376 16.64 11.33 18.01
CA ALA A 376 15.29 10.77 17.91
C ALA A 376 15.15 9.69 16.87
N VAL A 377 15.68 9.91 15.65
CA VAL A 377 15.58 8.96 14.54
C VAL A 377 16.36 7.70 14.82
N LEU A 378 17.59 7.81 15.33
CA LEU A 378 18.41 6.64 15.70
C LEU A 378 17.74 5.84 16.83
N ALA A 379 17.27 6.52 17.87
CA ALA A 379 16.59 5.87 18.97
C ALA A 379 15.32 5.13 18.51
N ALA A 380 14.48 5.75 17.66
CA ALA A 380 13.30 5.13 17.07
C ALA A 380 13.68 3.90 16.23
N GLY A 381 14.77 3.96 15.47
CA GLY A 381 15.32 2.84 14.71
C GLY A 381 15.74 1.69 15.60
N LEU A 382 16.50 1.96 16.66
CA LEU A 382 16.95 0.95 17.64
C LEU A 382 15.77 0.30 18.39
N VAL A 383 14.77 1.09 18.80
CA VAL A 383 13.55 0.60 19.44
C VAL A 383 12.77 -0.30 18.47
N SER A 384 12.65 0.08 17.20
CA SER A 384 11.99 -0.71 16.15
C SER A 384 12.73 -2.04 15.91
N ALA A 385 14.05 -2.02 15.81
CA ALA A 385 14.89 -3.22 15.65
C ALA A 385 14.78 -4.13 16.89
N ALA A 386 14.83 -3.57 18.10
CA ALA A 386 14.65 -4.33 19.34
C ALA A 386 13.30 -5.03 19.42
N SER A 387 12.23 -4.43 18.86
CA SER A 387 10.91 -5.07 18.80
C SER A 387 10.89 -6.32 17.92
N VAL A 388 11.63 -6.32 16.82
CA VAL A 388 11.81 -7.50 15.96
C VAL A 388 12.50 -8.62 16.73
N VAL A 389 13.61 -8.33 17.39
CA VAL A 389 14.36 -9.31 18.22
C VAL A 389 13.43 -9.87 19.31
N THR A 390 12.72 -9.00 20.04
CA THR A 390 11.78 -9.40 21.08
C THR A 390 10.67 -10.32 20.52
N GLY A 391 10.11 -9.97 19.37
CA GLY A 391 9.10 -10.78 18.68
C GLY A 391 9.62 -12.19 18.35
N VAL A 392 10.82 -12.29 17.81
CA VAL A 392 11.48 -13.58 17.50
C VAL A 392 11.71 -14.41 18.77
N MET A 393 12.26 -13.80 19.83
CA MET A 393 12.51 -14.50 21.10
C MET A 393 11.24 -15.03 21.77
N LEU A 394 10.14 -14.27 21.72
CA LEU A 394 8.86 -14.68 22.28
C LEU A 394 8.19 -15.82 21.49
N THR A 395 8.45 -15.93 20.19
CA THR A 395 7.93 -17.04 19.36
C THR A 395 8.76 -18.31 19.50
N ALA A 396 10.06 -18.21 19.75
CA ALA A 396 10.95 -19.36 19.94
C ALA A 396 10.73 -20.11 21.27
N ARG A 397 10.22 -19.44 22.32
CA ARG A 397 10.03 -20.03 23.66
C ARG A 397 9.05 -21.21 23.75
N PRO A 398 7.93 -21.32 23.04
CA PRO A 398 7.02 -22.48 23.11
C PRO A 398 7.64 -23.78 22.60
N ALA A 399 8.44 -23.72 21.51
CA ALA A 399 9.08 -24.90 20.92
C ALA A 399 10.07 -25.61 21.86
N ALA A 400 10.73 -24.86 22.74
CA ALA A 400 11.69 -25.45 23.71
C ALA A 400 11.01 -26.17 24.89
N ARG A 401 9.72 -25.90 25.16
CA ARG A 401 8.99 -26.59 26.22
C ARG A 401 8.38 -27.94 25.80
N GLU A 402 8.09 -28.11 24.50
CA GLU A 402 7.54 -29.38 23.97
C GLU A 402 8.63 -30.47 23.78
N HIS A 403 9.92 -30.09 23.75
CA HIS A 403 11.05 -31.03 23.59
C HIS A 403 11.77 -31.44 24.89
N ARG A 404 11.14 -31.31 26.05
CA ARG A 404 11.64 -32.03 27.25
C ARG A 404 11.27 -33.48 27.12
N PRO A 405 12.23 -34.43 26.90
CA PRO A 405 11.93 -35.85 26.93
C PRO A 405 11.40 -36.18 28.34
N GLY A 406 10.24 -36.80 28.34
CA GLY A 406 9.60 -37.24 29.59
C GLY A 406 10.61 -38.03 30.40
N SER A 407 10.78 -37.63 31.66
CA SER A 407 11.48 -38.43 32.66
C SER A 407 10.88 -39.84 32.67
N ALA A 408 11.69 -40.82 32.31
CA ALA A 408 11.35 -42.22 32.44
C ALA A 408 10.88 -42.46 33.88
N ALA A 409 9.66 -42.97 34.04
CA ALA A 409 9.19 -43.49 35.31
C ALA A 409 10.06 -44.70 35.71
N PRO A 410 10.48 -44.83 36.97
CA PRO A 410 11.21 -46.01 37.41
C PRO A 410 10.26 -47.20 37.38
N ALA A 411 10.70 -48.26 36.68
CA ALA A 411 10.07 -49.57 36.77
C ALA A 411 10.25 -50.11 38.19
N GLY A 412 9.15 -50.34 38.89
CA GLY A 412 9.02 -51.10 40.09
C GLY A 412 8.31 -52.43 39.82
#